data_af7b4cab1528ef42a022f57ad9efe6a8
#
_entry.id   af7b4cab1528ef42a022f57ad9efe6a8
#
_cell.length_a   1.000
_cell.length_b   1.000
_cell.length_c   1.000
_cell.angle_alpha   90.00
_cell.angle_beta   90.00
_cell.angle_gamma   90.00
#
_symmetry.space_group_name_H-M   'P 1'
#
loop_
_entity.id
_entity.type
_entity.pdbx_description
1 polymer ?
#
loop_
_entity_poly.entity_id
_entity_poly.type
_entity_poly.pdbx_seq_one_letter_code
_entity_poly.pdbx_strand_id
1 'polypeptide(L)'
;FSFQSSIRQRTVIHQVQRFAVNQVRAERVANHALNLYDSTHKTLHRDDGSGRDLLWAAAMLHACGQHINLSAYHKHSWYLIRHGELLGYSESEHLMIAAIARYHRRSLPKKRHESWQALQTRDNRRTVSEMALLLRLAAALDRRPDPVVQKLKARVKGSVLILELVPERLNQNLSLEQWSLESCSALLSDVTGLNLKVRVQD
;
A
#
# COMPACT_ATOMS: atom_id res chain seq x y z
N PHE A 1 2.92 6.63 22.98
CA PHE A 1 2.92 7.45 21.75
C PHE A 1 3.98 8.52 21.89
N SER A 2 5.01 8.49 21.03
CA SER A 2 6.01 9.55 21.02
C SER A 2 5.40 10.83 20.40
N PHE A 3 5.85 11.99 20.82
CA PHE A 3 5.43 13.29 20.27
C PHE A 3 5.61 13.34 18.73
N GLN A 4 6.66 12.72 18.22
CA GLN A 4 6.96 12.64 16.80
C GLN A 4 5.94 11.82 16.01
N SER A 5 5.45 10.69 16.55
CA SER A 5 4.39 9.89 15.87
C SER A 5 3.09 10.68 15.79
N SER A 6 2.76 11.48 16.78
CA SER A 6 1.60 12.38 16.75
C SER A 6 1.70 13.46 15.65
N ILE A 7 2.89 14.01 15.40
CA ILE A 7 3.10 14.99 14.31
C ILE A 7 2.95 14.32 12.96
N ARG A 8 3.57 13.15 12.75
CA ARG A 8 3.47 12.37 11.51
C ARG A 8 2.02 12.02 11.16
N GLN A 9 1.25 11.54 12.13
CA GLN A 9 -0.16 11.24 11.94
C GLN A 9 -0.97 12.47 11.54
N ARG A 10 -0.79 13.58 12.26
CA ARG A 10 -1.53 14.81 11.97
C ARG A 10 -1.22 15.38 10.59
N THR A 11 0.05 15.39 10.17
CA THR A 11 0.41 15.91 8.85
C THR A 11 -0.19 15.07 7.73
N VAL A 12 -0.20 13.74 7.85
CA VAL A 12 -0.83 12.85 6.88
C VAL A 12 -2.34 13.07 6.82
N ILE A 13 -3.03 13.13 7.97
CA ILE A 13 -4.47 13.38 8.04
C ILE A 13 -4.81 14.78 7.46
N HIS A 14 -3.98 15.78 7.71
CA HIS A 14 -4.16 17.10 7.11
C HIS A 14 -4.11 17.04 5.57
N GLN A 15 -3.17 16.28 4.99
CA GLN A 15 -3.10 16.10 3.53
C GLN A 15 -4.28 15.28 2.99
N VAL A 16 -4.74 14.26 3.73
CA VAL A 16 -5.96 13.51 3.40
C VAL A 16 -7.16 14.45 3.26
N GLN A 17 -7.33 15.36 4.20
CA GLN A 17 -8.40 16.37 4.19
C GLN A 17 -8.21 17.39 3.06
N ARG A 18 -6.99 17.89 2.89
CA ARG A 18 -6.64 18.88 1.86
C ARG A 18 -6.96 18.40 0.45
N PHE A 19 -6.72 17.13 0.15
CA PHE A 19 -6.96 16.54 -1.16
C PHE A 19 -8.29 15.80 -1.25
N ALA A 20 -9.19 16.01 -0.29
CA ALA A 20 -10.53 15.40 -0.25
C ALA A 20 -10.51 13.87 -0.42
N VAL A 21 -9.49 13.20 0.15
CA VAL A 21 -9.41 11.75 0.17
C VAL A 21 -10.52 11.20 1.04
N ASN A 22 -11.17 10.12 0.59
CA ASN A 22 -12.12 9.40 1.44
C ASN A 22 -11.33 8.70 2.57
N GLN A 23 -11.32 9.32 3.75
CA GLN A 23 -10.52 8.88 4.89
C GLN A 23 -10.90 7.47 5.34
N VAL A 24 -12.19 7.14 5.36
CA VAL A 24 -12.67 5.80 5.78
C VAL A 24 -12.14 4.71 4.86
N ARG A 25 -12.15 4.93 3.55
CA ARG A 25 -11.57 3.99 2.57
C ARG A 25 -10.05 3.92 2.69
N ALA A 26 -9.39 5.06 2.86
CA ALA A 26 -7.94 5.12 3.04
C ALA A 26 -7.48 4.35 4.29
N GLU A 27 -8.17 4.52 5.42
CA GLU A 27 -7.90 3.79 6.67
C GLU A 27 -8.10 2.28 6.49
N ARG A 28 -9.10 1.86 5.74
CA ARG A 28 -9.35 0.45 5.41
C ARG A 28 -8.18 -0.16 4.64
N VAL A 29 -7.73 0.51 3.60
CA VAL A 29 -6.55 0.09 2.82
C VAL A 29 -5.30 0.07 3.68
N ALA A 30 -5.10 1.11 4.50
CA ALA A 30 -3.97 1.17 5.44
C ALA A 30 -3.97 -0.01 6.42
N ASN A 31 -5.12 -0.35 7.00
CA ASN A 31 -5.25 -1.49 7.91
C ASN A 31 -4.89 -2.82 7.23
N HIS A 32 -5.36 -3.05 6.01
CA HIS A 32 -5.00 -4.25 5.24
C HIS A 32 -3.51 -4.27 4.89
N ALA A 33 -2.93 -3.13 4.50
CA ALA A 33 -1.50 -3.03 4.21
C ALA A 33 -0.64 -3.34 5.44
N LEU A 34 -1.01 -2.80 6.61
CA LEU A 34 -0.31 -3.07 7.87
C LEU A 34 -0.48 -4.52 8.34
N ASN A 35 -1.64 -5.14 8.14
CA ASN A 35 -1.82 -6.57 8.40
C ASN A 35 -0.91 -7.43 7.53
N LEU A 36 -0.77 -7.09 6.25
CA LEU A 36 0.20 -7.74 5.35
C LEU A 36 1.63 -7.53 5.85
N TYR A 37 1.99 -6.30 6.20
CA TYR A 37 3.31 -6.00 6.73
C TYR A 37 3.63 -6.86 7.96
N ASP A 38 2.75 -6.86 8.96
CA ASP A 38 2.96 -7.57 10.22
C ASP A 38 3.03 -9.09 10.05
N SER A 39 2.32 -9.67 9.07
CA SER A 39 2.24 -11.12 8.85
C SER A 39 3.25 -11.67 7.84
N THR A 40 3.95 -10.82 7.08
CA THR A 40 4.83 -11.26 5.98
C THR A 40 6.29 -10.86 6.15
N HIS A 41 6.70 -10.51 7.36
CA HIS A 41 8.10 -10.24 7.68
C HIS A 41 8.96 -11.46 7.36
N LYS A 42 10.13 -11.24 6.77
CA LYS A 42 11.07 -12.24 6.26
C LYS A 42 10.58 -13.05 5.04
N THR A 43 9.37 -12.79 4.56
CA THR A 43 8.81 -13.44 3.37
C THR A 43 8.58 -12.47 2.21
N LEU A 44 7.65 -11.52 2.34
CA LEU A 44 7.44 -10.48 1.32
C LEU A 44 8.28 -9.23 1.56
N HIS A 45 8.75 -9.00 2.77
CA HIS A 45 9.66 -7.91 3.09
C HIS A 45 10.66 -8.31 4.17
N ARG A 46 11.78 -7.59 4.19
CA ARG A 46 12.85 -7.73 5.20
C ARG A 46 13.14 -6.41 5.89
N ASP A 47 12.12 -5.55 5.93
CA ASP A 47 12.22 -4.26 6.58
C ASP A 47 12.51 -4.40 8.08
N ASP A 48 13.27 -3.45 8.63
CA ASP A 48 13.69 -3.43 10.04
C ASP A 48 12.66 -2.79 10.98
N GLY A 49 11.50 -2.43 10.47
CA GLY A 49 10.43 -1.75 11.18
C GLY A 49 10.21 -0.31 10.72
N SER A 50 11.19 0.32 10.07
CA SER A 50 11.12 1.71 9.64
C SER A 50 10.10 1.94 8.53
N GLY A 51 9.90 0.95 7.67
CA GLY A 51 8.98 1.02 6.54
C GLY A 51 7.49 0.95 6.92
N ARG A 52 7.17 0.48 8.12
CA ARG A 52 5.77 0.31 8.55
C ARG A 52 5.00 1.63 8.57
N ASP A 53 5.58 2.67 9.13
CA ASP A 53 5.00 4.02 9.18
C ASP A 53 4.93 4.65 7.79
N LEU A 54 5.95 4.44 6.96
CA LEU A 54 5.96 4.90 5.57
C LEU A 54 4.86 4.23 4.74
N LEU A 55 4.64 2.93 4.94
CA LEU A 55 3.56 2.19 4.31
C LEU A 55 2.19 2.72 4.72
N TRP A 56 1.98 3.00 6.02
CA TRP A 56 0.76 3.60 6.51
C TRP A 56 0.49 4.96 5.85
N ALA A 57 1.48 5.85 5.84
CA ALA A 57 1.35 7.17 5.24
C ALA A 57 1.04 7.09 3.73
N ALA A 58 1.74 6.21 3.01
CA ALA A 58 1.50 5.98 1.59
C ALA A 58 0.10 5.39 1.35
N ALA A 59 -0.38 4.48 2.20
CA ALA A 59 -1.72 3.91 2.09
C ALA A 59 -2.81 4.96 2.33
N MET A 60 -2.63 5.84 3.30
CA MET A 60 -3.56 6.95 3.56
C MET A 60 -3.64 7.93 2.38
N LEU A 61 -2.54 8.12 1.66
CA LEU A 61 -2.41 9.13 0.60
C LEU A 61 -2.41 8.56 -0.83
N HIS A 62 -2.44 7.23 -1.01
CA HIS A 62 -2.26 6.61 -2.34
C HIS A 62 -3.28 7.08 -3.39
N ALA A 63 -4.48 7.43 -2.97
CA ALA A 63 -5.56 7.89 -3.85
C ALA A 63 -5.67 9.42 -3.95
N CYS A 64 -4.82 10.19 -3.29
CA CYS A 64 -4.92 11.66 -3.27
C CYS A 64 -4.82 12.29 -4.67
N GLY A 65 -4.15 11.64 -5.61
CA GLY A 65 -4.05 12.09 -6.99
C GLY A 65 -5.39 12.09 -7.74
N GLN A 66 -6.41 11.40 -7.26
CA GLN A 66 -7.77 11.47 -7.80
C GLN A 66 -8.35 12.89 -7.69
N HIS A 67 -7.83 13.70 -6.78
CA HIS A 67 -8.17 15.13 -6.67
C HIS A 67 -7.85 15.89 -7.96
N ILE A 68 -6.83 15.48 -8.70
CA ILE A 68 -6.48 16.05 -10.01
C ILE A 68 -7.26 15.35 -11.11
N ASN A 69 -7.13 14.02 -11.23
CA ASN A 69 -7.81 13.22 -12.25
C ASN A 69 -7.76 11.73 -11.86
N LEU A 70 -8.82 11.00 -12.22
CA LEU A 70 -8.86 9.54 -12.05
C LEU A 70 -7.88 8.81 -12.97
N SER A 71 -7.67 9.35 -14.18
CA SER A 71 -6.70 8.78 -15.12
C SER A 71 -5.30 8.95 -14.59
N ALA A 72 -4.55 7.85 -14.52
CA ALA A 72 -3.16 7.83 -14.02
C ALA A 72 -2.98 8.48 -12.64
N TYR A 73 -3.98 8.44 -11.77
CA TYR A 73 -3.95 9.12 -10.47
C TYR A 73 -2.74 8.75 -9.60
N HIS A 74 -2.15 7.57 -9.76
CA HIS A 74 -0.94 7.18 -9.06
C HIS A 74 0.25 8.11 -9.35
N LYS A 75 0.33 8.69 -10.55
CA LYS A 75 1.33 9.70 -10.91
C LYS A 75 1.00 11.04 -10.26
N HIS A 76 -0.27 11.40 -10.23
CA HIS A 76 -0.73 12.61 -9.54
C HIS A 76 -0.55 12.49 -8.03
N SER A 77 -0.79 11.31 -7.44
CA SER A 77 -0.51 11.05 -6.03
C SER A 77 0.96 11.25 -5.70
N TRP A 78 1.86 10.70 -6.52
CA TRP A 78 3.29 10.94 -6.34
C TRP A 78 3.63 12.43 -6.34
N TYR A 79 3.12 13.17 -7.31
CA TYR A 79 3.37 14.61 -7.43
C TYR A 79 2.85 15.39 -6.21
N LEU A 80 1.60 15.15 -5.81
CA LEU A 80 0.99 15.82 -4.65
C LEU A 80 1.70 15.51 -3.34
N ILE A 81 2.10 14.25 -3.14
CA ILE A 81 2.84 13.85 -1.95
C ILE A 81 4.25 14.45 -2.00
N ARG A 82 4.95 14.34 -3.13
CA ARG A 82 6.33 14.84 -3.29
C ARG A 82 6.45 16.34 -3.02
N HIS A 83 5.50 17.11 -3.48
CA HIS A 83 5.47 18.58 -3.34
C HIS A 83 4.59 19.08 -2.20
N GLY A 84 3.91 18.17 -1.50
CA GLY A 84 3.15 18.49 -0.31
C GLY A 84 4.04 18.60 0.93
N GLU A 85 3.43 18.99 2.04
CA GLU A 85 4.10 19.11 3.31
C GLU A 85 3.83 17.88 4.18
N LEU A 86 4.88 17.17 4.57
CA LEU A 86 4.82 16.04 5.49
C LEU A 86 5.76 16.28 6.68
N LEU A 87 5.26 16.98 7.68
CA LEU A 87 6.02 17.30 8.90
C LEU A 87 6.35 16.02 9.68
N GLY A 88 7.53 16.01 10.28
CA GLY A 88 8.01 14.88 11.07
C GLY A 88 8.65 13.74 10.24
N TYR A 89 8.60 13.82 8.92
CA TYR A 89 9.33 12.91 8.01
C TYR A 89 10.58 13.58 7.47
N SER A 90 11.67 12.81 7.35
CA SER A 90 12.87 13.29 6.66
C SER A 90 12.61 13.42 5.15
N GLU A 91 13.48 14.14 4.44
CA GLU A 91 13.39 14.25 2.98
C GLU A 91 13.43 12.87 2.30
N SER A 92 14.28 11.98 2.78
CA SER A 92 14.37 10.60 2.27
C SER A 92 13.09 9.81 2.50
N GLU A 93 12.51 9.87 3.70
CA GLU A 93 11.24 9.22 4.02
C GLU A 93 10.09 9.79 3.18
N HIS A 94 10.05 11.09 2.99
CA HIS A 94 9.05 11.78 2.17
C HIS A 94 9.07 11.28 0.71
N LEU A 95 10.28 11.18 0.12
CA LEU A 95 10.47 10.61 -1.21
C LEU A 95 10.03 9.15 -1.31
N MET A 96 10.29 8.36 -0.27
CA MET A 96 9.87 6.97 -0.20
C MET A 96 8.34 6.85 -0.13
N ILE A 97 7.66 7.63 0.69
CA ILE A 97 6.19 7.64 0.79
C ILE A 97 5.57 7.96 -0.58
N ALA A 98 6.06 8.99 -1.27
CA ALA A 98 5.59 9.36 -2.59
C ALA A 98 5.78 8.24 -3.62
N ALA A 99 6.94 7.57 -3.59
CA ALA A 99 7.25 6.46 -4.49
C ALA A 99 6.40 5.21 -4.19
N ILE A 100 6.17 4.86 -2.93
CA ILE A 100 5.29 3.75 -2.53
C ILE A 100 3.87 4.00 -3.09
N ALA A 101 3.33 5.20 -2.91
CA ALA A 101 2.03 5.58 -3.47
C ALA A 101 2.00 5.49 -4.99
N ARG A 102 3.08 5.88 -5.69
CA ARG A 102 3.16 5.78 -7.15
C ARG A 102 3.10 4.34 -7.66
N TYR A 103 3.79 3.41 -6.98
CA TYR A 103 3.97 2.04 -7.47
C TYR A 103 2.94 1.03 -6.95
N HIS A 104 1.90 1.49 -6.24
CA HIS A 104 0.81 0.61 -5.79
C HIS A 104 -0.06 0.08 -6.94
N ARG A 105 0.06 0.65 -8.14
CA ARG A 105 -0.68 0.22 -9.34
C ARG A 105 0.12 0.47 -10.62
N ARG A 106 -0.33 -0.14 -11.73
CA ARG A 106 0.30 -0.01 -13.05
C ARG A 106 1.74 -0.53 -13.05
N SER A 107 2.65 0.19 -13.70
CA SER A 107 4.02 -0.26 -13.90
C SER A 107 4.82 -0.36 -12.61
N LEU A 108 5.72 -1.34 -12.58
CA LEU A 108 6.79 -1.43 -11.59
C LEU A 108 7.82 -0.28 -11.78
N PRO A 109 8.68 -0.05 -10.77
CA PRO A 109 9.78 0.92 -10.89
C PRO A 109 10.62 0.69 -12.13
N LYS A 110 10.99 1.77 -12.82
CA LYS A 110 11.93 1.77 -13.95
C LYS A 110 13.02 2.79 -13.70
N LYS A 111 14.25 2.51 -14.14
CA LYS A 111 15.42 3.39 -13.98
C LYS A 111 15.17 4.82 -14.47
N ARG A 112 14.32 5.00 -15.49
CA ARG A 112 13.97 6.32 -16.07
C ARG A 112 12.92 7.10 -15.29
N HIS A 113 12.26 6.48 -14.31
CA HIS A 113 11.25 7.18 -13.52
C HIS A 113 11.92 8.17 -12.55
N GLU A 114 11.50 9.41 -12.57
CA GLU A 114 11.95 10.44 -11.64
C GLU A 114 11.75 10.00 -10.18
N SER A 115 10.60 9.43 -9.87
CA SER A 115 10.28 8.88 -8.55
C SER A 115 11.22 7.77 -8.07
N TRP A 116 11.86 7.05 -9.00
CA TRP A 116 12.86 6.03 -8.70
C TRP A 116 14.26 6.59 -8.60
N GLN A 117 14.59 7.54 -9.50
CA GLN A 117 15.90 8.23 -9.49
C GLN A 117 16.10 9.05 -8.22
N ALA A 118 15.01 9.64 -7.69
CA ALA A 118 15.05 10.41 -6.46
C ALA A 118 15.41 9.58 -5.22
N LEU A 119 15.24 8.25 -5.25
CA LEU A 119 15.61 7.35 -4.16
C LEU A 119 17.14 7.10 -4.20
N GLN A 120 17.85 7.64 -3.22
CA GLN A 120 19.30 7.73 -3.22
C GLN A 120 20.00 6.39 -2.98
N THR A 121 19.46 5.54 -2.11
CA THR A 121 20.11 4.30 -1.68
C THR A 121 19.43 3.05 -2.24
N ARG A 122 20.20 1.95 -2.32
CA ARG A 122 19.67 0.63 -2.68
C ARG A 122 18.64 0.16 -1.65
N ASP A 123 18.87 0.45 -0.37
CA ASP A 123 17.99 0.04 0.72
C ASP A 123 16.64 0.78 0.64
N ASN A 124 16.64 2.09 0.37
CA ASN A 124 15.42 2.84 0.14
C ASN A 124 14.61 2.28 -1.04
N ARG A 125 15.29 1.94 -2.14
CA ARG A 125 14.65 1.33 -3.31
C ARG A 125 14.05 -0.03 -3.01
N ARG A 126 14.76 -0.85 -2.22
CA ARG A 126 14.22 -2.14 -1.76
C ARG A 126 12.99 -1.95 -0.89
N THR A 127 13.07 -1.12 0.13
CA THR A 127 11.93 -0.82 1.01
C THR A 127 10.74 -0.30 0.22
N VAL A 128 10.93 0.64 -0.70
CA VAL A 128 9.85 1.13 -1.57
C VAL A 128 9.22 0.01 -2.40
N SER A 129 10.02 -0.85 -3.00
CA SER A 129 9.51 -1.98 -3.79
C SER A 129 8.69 -2.96 -2.95
N GLU A 130 9.17 -3.31 -1.78
CA GLU A 130 8.49 -4.21 -0.85
C GLU A 130 7.19 -3.58 -0.33
N MET A 131 7.23 -2.35 0.14
CA MET A 131 6.03 -1.65 0.66
C MET A 131 5.00 -1.37 -0.44
N ALA A 132 5.43 -1.01 -1.64
CA ALA A 132 4.53 -0.82 -2.77
C ALA A 132 3.80 -2.11 -3.17
N LEU A 133 4.45 -3.27 -3.06
CA LEU A 133 3.81 -4.57 -3.28
C LEU A 133 2.72 -4.82 -2.24
N LEU A 134 3.00 -4.59 -0.96
CA LEU A 134 2.01 -4.74 0.12
C LEU A 134 0.82 -3.79 -0.09
N LEU A 135 1.08 -2.54 -0.43
CA LEU A 135 0.03 -1.57 -0.71
C LEU A 135 -0.81 -1.97 -1.94
N ARG A 136 -0.18 -2.51 -2.97
CA ARG A 136 -0.88 -3.01 -4.18
C ARG A 136 -1.88 -4.10 -3.83
N LEU A 137 -1.49 -5.07 -3.01
CA LEU A 137 -2.37 -6.14 -2.56
C LEU A 137 -3.51 -5.59 -1.69
N ALA A 138 -3.21 -4.69 -0.77
CA ALA A 138 -4.22 -4.06 0.07
C ALA A 138 -5.23 -3.22 -0.73
N ALA A 139 -4.74 -2.40 -1.66
CA ALA A 139 -5.58 -1.56 -2.53
C ALA A 139 -6.43 -2.38 -3.50
N ALA A 140 -6.01 -3.59 -3.85
CA ALA A 140 -6.80 -4.51 -4.68
C ALA A 140 -8.13 -4.91 -4.02
N LEU A 141 -8.24 -4.83 -2.69
CA LEU A 141 -9.47 -5.10 -1.95
C LEU A 141 -10.44 -3.93 -1.90
N ASP A 142 -10.01 -2.72 -2.25
CA ASP A 142 -10.84 -1.52 -2.17
C ASP A 142 -11.68 -1.32 -3.44
N ARG A 143 -12.60 -2.26 -3.69
CA ARG A 143 -13.46 -2.28 -4.88
C ARG A 143 -14.85 -1.70 -4.67
N ARG A 144 -15.31 -1.68 -3.43
CA ARG A 144 -16.67 -1.23 -3.08
C ARG A 144 -16.61 -0.09 -2.06
N PRO A 145 -17.59 0.83 -2.09
CA PRO A 145 -17.71 1.86 -1.05
C PRO A 145 -17.87 1.27 0.35
N ASP A 146 -18.71 0.23 0.47
CA ASP A 146 -18.96 -0.44 1.74
C ASP A 146 -17.84 -1.45 2.07
N PRO A 147 -17.50 -1.61 3.36
CA PRO A 147 -16.58 -2.64 3.80
C PRO A 147 -17.19 -4.03 3.58
N VAL A 148 -16.46 -4.92 2.93
CA VAL A 148 -16.88 -6.30 2.71
C VAL A 148 -15.87 -7.31 3.25
N VAL A 149 -14.61 -6.88 3.43
CA VAL A 149 -13.52 -7.67 4.02
C VAL A 149 -13.20 -7.10 5.39
N GLN A 150 -13.46 -7.87 6.43
CA GLN A 150 -13.15 -7.51 7.80
C GLN A 150 -11.64 -7.59 8.08
N LYS A 151 -11.03 -8.69 7.61
CA LYS A 151 -9.61 -8.96 7.86
C LYS A 151 -8.99 -9.68 6.68
N LEU A 152 -7.73 -9.31 6.40
CA LEU A 152 -6.86 -10.00 5.46
C LEU A 152 -5.78 -10.73 6.26
N LYS A 153 -5.76 -12.07 6.16
CA LYS A 153 -4.71 -12.90 6.73
C LYS A 153 -3.76 -13.34 5.63
N ALA A 154 -2.46 -13.32 5.91
CA ALA A 154 -1.45 -13.72 4.95
C ALA A 154 -0.47 -14.70 5.59
N ARG A 155 -0.09 -15.73 4.82
CA ARG A 155 0.99 -16.65 5.19
C ARG A 155 1.69 -17.17 3.95
N VAL A 156 2.95 -17.45 4.08
CA VAL A 156 3.75 -18.10 3.02
C VAL A 156 4.01 -19.54 3.40
N LYS A 157 3.68 -20.47 2.52
CA LYS A 157 3.96 -21.90 2.67
C LYS A 157 4.70 -22.40 1.43
N GLY A 158 5.97 -22.73 1.59
CA GLY A 158 6.85 -23.06 0.46
C GLY A 158 6.91 -21.89 -0.54
N SER A 159 6.56 -22.13 -1.78
CA SER A 159 6.51 -21.12 -2.85
C SER A 159 5.14 -20.48 -3.05
N VAL A 160 4.23 -20.58 -2.08
CA VAL A 160 2.86 -20.08 -2.19
C VAL A 160 2.56 -19.03 -1.12
N LEU A 161 2.15 -17.83 -1.55
CA LEU A 161 1.51 -16.85 -0.70
C LEU A 161 0.00 -17.16 -0.63
N ILE A 162 -0.47 -17.45 0.56
CA ILE A 162 -1.88 -17.72 0.82
C ILE A 162 -2.47 -16.46 1.47
N LEU A 163 -3.42 -15.84 0.77
CA LEU A 163 -4.23 -14.73 1.27
C LEU A 163 -5.63 -15.26 1.62
N GLU A 164 -6.03 -15.12 2.87
CA GLU A 164 -7.34 -15.51 3.35
C GLU A 164 -8.15 -14.27 3.71
N LEU A 165 -9.28 -14.13 3.05
CA LEU A 165 -10.22 -13.04 3.26
C LEU A 165 -11.26 -13.45 4.31
N VAL A 166 -11.33 -12.70 5.38
CA VAL A 166 -12.41 -12.84 6.39
C VAL A 166 -13.52 -11.88 6.00
N PRO A 167 -14.74 -12.37 5.68
CA PRO A 167 -15.83 -11.50 5.30
C PRO A 167 -16.33 -10.66 6.47
N GLU A 168 -16.87 -9.47 6.17
CA GLU A 168 -17.49 -8.59 7.17
C GLU A 168 -18.79 -9.18 7.73
N ARG A 169 -19.53 -9.93 6.91
CA ARG A 169 -20.78 -10.59 7.26
C ARG A 169 -20.77 -12.03 6.80
N LEU A 170 -21.49 -12.88 7.54
CA LEU A 170 -21.69 -14.27 7.15
C LEU A 170 -22.30 -14.35 5.73
N ASN A 171 -21.80 -15.27 4.90
CA ASN A 171 -22.23 -15.45 3.50
C ASN A 171 -22.03 -14.21 2.59
N GLN A 172 -21.14 -13.29 2.96
CA GLN A 172 -20.78 -12.16 2.12
C GLN A 172 -20.11 -12.65 0.83
N ASN A 173 -20.62 -12.23 -0.32
CA ASN A 173 -19.98 -12.53 -1.60
C ASN A 173 -18.71 -11.67 -1.79
N LEU A 174 -17.54 -12.31 -1.83
CA LEU A 174 -16.23 -11.70 -2.02
C LEU A 174 -15.59 -12.03 -3.38
N SER A 175 -16.37 -12.50 -4.35
CA SER A 175 -15.84 -12.89 -5.67
C SER A 175 -15.12 -11.76 -6.41
N LEU A 176 -15.57 -10.52 -6.24
CA LEU A 176 -14.93 -9.35 -6.84
C LEU A 176 -13.56 -9.05 -6.20
N GLU A 177 -13.48 -9.13 -4.89
CA GLU A 177 -12.25 -8.90 -4.13
C GLU A 177 -11.25 -10.03 -4.38
N GLN A 178 -11.72 -11.26 -4.43
CA GLN A 178 -10.91 -12.44 -4.77
C GLN A 178 -10.33 -12.30 -6.18
N TRP A 179 -11.15 -12.02 -7.17
CA TRP A 179 -10.71 -11.79 -8.56
C TRP A 179 -9.69 -10.64 -8.64
N SER A 180 -9.93 -9.56 -7.91
CA SER A 180 -9.03 -8.40 -7.89
C SER A 180 -7.65 -8.74 -7.33
N LEU A 181 -7.58 -9.55 -6.27
CA LEU A 181 -6.30 -10.06 -5.74
C LEU A 181 -5.64 -11.03 -6.72
N GLU A 182 -6.40 -11.96 -7.28
CA GLU A 182 -5.88 -12.95 -8.25
C GLU A 182 -5.28 -12.27 -9.48
N SER A 183 -5.79 -11.12 -9.88
CA SER A 183 -5.20 -10.32 -10.97
C SER A 183 -3.80 -9.78 -10.66
N CYS A 184 -3.36 -9.82 -9.40
CA CYS A 184 -1.99 -9.49 -9.00
C CYS A 184 -1.02 -10.68 -9.13
N SER A 185 -1.49 -11.88 -9.46
CA SER A 185 -0.70 -13.13 -9.41
C SER A 185 0.55 -13.09 -10.28
N ALA A 186 0.43 -12.64 -11.52
CA ALA A 186 1.57 -12.58 -12.45
C ALA A 186 2.66 -11.63 -11.92
N LEU A 187 2.27 -10.43 -11.49
CA LEU A 187 3.21 -9.45 -10.95
C LEU A 187 3.87 -9.96 -9.66
N LEU A 188 3.10 -10.59 -8.76
CA LEU A 188 3.64 -11.17 -7.53
C LEU A 188 4.69 -12.25 -7.84
N SER A 189 4.37 -13.13 -8.78
CA SER A 189 5.30 -14.18 -9.23
C SER A 189 6.58 -13.61 -9.83
N ASP A 190 6.46 -12.59 -10.69
CA ASP A 190 7.61 -11.93 -11.32
C ASP A 190 8.52 -11.24 -10.29
N VAL A 191 7.94 -10.64 -9.26
CA VAL A 191 8.69 -9.86 -8.24
C VAL A 191 9.27 -10.76 -7.15
N THR A 192 8.53 -11.77 -6.70
CA THR A 192 8.86 -12.56 -5.50
C THR A 192 9.16 -14.03 -5.77
N GLY A 193 8.79 -14.54 -6.94
CA GLY A 193 8.81 -15.99 -7.24
C GLY A 193 7.70 -16.79 -6.55
N LEU A 194 6.79 -16.13 -5.83
CA LEU A 194 5.69 -16.80 -5.12
C LEU A 194 4.44 -16.90 -6.01
N ASN A 195 3.76 -18.03 -5.91
CA ASN A 195 2.42 -18.21 -6.47
C ASN A 195 1.38 -17.68 -5.48
N LEU A 196 0.35 -17.02 -6.01
CA LEU A 196 -0.75 -16.50 -5.17
C LEU A 196 -1.89 -17.52 -5.08
N LYS A 197 -2.37 -17.74 -3.86
CA LYS A 197 -3.61 -18.46 -3.58
C LYS A 197 -4.52 -17.59 -2.71
N VAL A 198 -5.71 -17.28 -3.20
CA VAL A 198 -6.71 -16.51 -2.47
C VAL A 198 -7.81 -17.47 -1.97
N ARG A 199 -8.18 -17.32 -0.72
CA ARG A 199 -9.26 -18.09 -0.08
C ARG A 199 -10.22 -17.14 0.61
N VAL A 200 -11.47 -17.51 0.71
CA VAL A 200 -12.46 -16.85 1.56
C VAL A 200 -12.70 -17.76 2.77
N GLN A 201 -12.67 -17.19 3.95
CA GLN A 201 -13.01 -17.91 5.18
C GLN A 201 -14.52 -18.12 5.21
N ASP A 202 -14.96 -19.38 5.44
CA ASP A 202 -16.36 -19.77 5.61
C ASP A 202 -16.95 -19.18 6.91
#